data_7176905d9f5b01f3a163c24766c6aa04
#
_entry.id   7176905d9f5b01f3a163c24766c6aa04
#
_cell.length_a   1.000
_cell.length_b   1.000
_cell.length_c   1.000
_cell.angle_alpha   90.00
_cell.angle_beta   90.00
_cell.angle_gamma   90.00
#
_symmetry.space_group_name_H-M   'P 1'
#
loop_
_entity.id
_entity.type
_entity.pdbx_description
1 polymer ?
#
loop_
_entity_poly.entity_id
_entity_poly.type
_entity_poly.pdbx_seq_one_letter_code
_entity_poly.pdbx_strand_id
1 'polypeptide(L)'
;KSFDRAGVPWFNSPLMYKKGQMIETELFDTADKNRCVGKLEDGICVFVEGTAAVGDTVRAEIYKTKKRYLVASLKEILKFSDRRTAPRCKYFGLCGGCKWQHLDYSEQLRVKRKQVLDALEHLGGFETPEVADCIPAEEIFGYRNKIDMDFTDRRYLTADEMNIPEAELSKPLDFALGFHAPGCPFKAIDIDHCDLASEEMNLAVETVRRFCRDRKLSIYSTFTHEGFLRNLVVRRGERTGELIQAPPEFMLVI
;
A
#
# COMPACT_ATOMS: atom_id res chain seq x y z
N LYS A 1 -17.10 39.04 17.34
CA LYS A 1 -16.34 37.77 17.53
C LYS A 1 -17.39 36.73 17.83
N SER A 2 -17.68 35.86 16.88
CA SER A 2 -18.64 34.75 17.04
C SER A 2 -17.87 33.49 17.43
N PHE A 3 -18.33 32.82 18.47
CA PHE A 3 -17.82 31.55 18.97
C PHE A 3 -18.86 30.45 18.68
N ASP A 4 -18.42 29.20 18.50
CA ASP A 4 -19.32 28.07 18.47
C ASP A 4 -19.86 27.76 19.89
N ARG A 5 -20.79 26.78 20.01
CA ARG A 5 -21.37 26.37 21.31
C ARG A 5 -20.34 25.77 22.30
N ALA A 6 -19.09 25.52 21.83
CA ALA A 6 -17.98 25.01 22.66
C ALA A 6 -16.93 26.09 22.97
N GLY A 7 -17.19 27.39 22.62
CA GLY A 7 -16.29 28.51 22.92
C GLY A 7 -15.06 28.59 22.02
N VAL A 8 -15.04 27.91 20.88
CA VAL A 8 -13.92 27.89 19.93
C VAL A 8 -14.14 29.01 18.89
N PRO A 9 -13.13 29.88 18.64
CA PRO A 9 -13.26 30.93 17.64
C PRO A 9 -13.49 30.32 16.24
N TRP A 10 -14.39 30.92 15.46
CA TRP A 10 -14.72 30.50 14.08
C TRP A 10 -13.53 30.59 13.09
N PHE A 11 -12.36 31.03 13.54
CA PHE A 11 -11.17 31.23 12.69
C PHE A 11 -10.53 29.96 12.14
N ASN A 12 -10.89 28.77 12.68
CA ASN A 12 -10.28 27.50 12.30
C ASN A 12 -11.25 26.61 11.50
N SER A 13 -11.94 27.17 10.49
CA SER A 13 -12.85 26.38 9.65
C SER A 13 -12.10 25.79 8.44
N PRO A 14 -12.17 24.46 8.19
CA PRO A 14 -11.67 23.85 6.95
C PRO A 14 -12.27 24.43 5.66
N LEU A 15 -13.31 25.25 5.78
CA LEU A 15 -13.94 25.98 4.66
C LEU A 15 -13.02 27.03 4.02
N MET A 16 -11.92 27.43 4.68
CA MET A 16 -10.89 28.31 4.10
C MET A 16 -10.01 27.59 3.07
N TYR A 17 -9.94 26.25 3.13
CA TYR A 17 -9.10 25.45 2.23
C TYR A 17 -9.89 24.91 1.06
N LYS A 18 -9.26 24.91 -0.12
CA LYS A 18 -9.87 24.46 -1.38
C LYS A 18 -9.26 23.14 -1.85
N LYS A 19 -10.06 22.33 -2.52
CA LYS A 19 -9.56 21.19 -3.27
C LYS A 19 -8.56 21.67 -4.34
N GLY A 20 -7.42 20.97 -4.48
CA GLY A 20 -6.30 21.34 -5.35
C GLY A 20 -5.27 22.27 -4.69
N GLN A 21 -5.54 22.79 -3.49
CA GLN A 21 -4.60 23.64 -2.77
C GLN A 21 -3.44 22.81 -2.22
N MET A 22 -2.22 23.32 -2.41
CA MET A 22 -1.01 22.78 -1.81
C MET A 22 -0.85 23.27 -0.38
N ILE A 23 -0.45 22.38 0.50
CA ILE A 23 -0.13 22.67 1.91
C ILE A 23 1.19 22.03 2.28
N GLU A 24 1.85 22.60 3.29
CA GLU A 24 3.04 22.02 3.91
C GLU A 24 2.77 21.77 5.39
N THR A 25 3.22 20.64 5.90
CA THR A 25 3.04 20.27 7.31
C THR A 25 4.05 19.22 7.75
N GLU A 26 4.40 19.24 9.03
CA GLU A 26 5.10 18.14 9.68
C GLU A 26 4.08 17.08 10.13
N LEU A 27 4.42 15.83 9.95
CA LEU A 27 3.59 14.70 10.30
C LEU A 27 3.98 14.15 11.68
N PHE A 28 3.05 14.17 12.62
CA PHE A 28 3.33 13.81 14.02
C PHE A 28 2.69 12.51 14.47
N ASP A 29 1.71 11.99 13.73
CA ASP A 29 0.96 10.79 14.12
C ASP A 29 0.49 9.97 12.91
N THR A 30 -0.06 8.79 13.18
CA THR A 30 -0.68 7.89 12.21
C THR A 30 -2.16 7.72 12.49
N ALA A 31 -2.95 7.51 11.45
CA ALA A 31 -4.38 7.20 11.52
C ALA A 31 -4.71 5.91 10.76
N ASP A 32 -6.00 5.59 10.69
CA ASP A 32 -6.52 4.47 9.91
C ASP A 32 -6.07 4.53 8.43
N LYS A 33 -6.10 3.40 7.76
CA LYS A 33 -5.73 3.27 6.33
C LYS A 33 -4.31 3.75 6.00
N ASN A 34 -3.40 3.70 6.98
CA ASN A 34 -1.99 4.13 6.84
C ASN A 34 -1.82 5.60 6.46
N ARG A 35 -2.75 6.45 6.86
CA ARG A 35 -2.60 7.90 6.72
C ARG A 35 -1.72 8.44 7.82
N CYS A 36 -0.91 9.44 7.50
CA CYS A 36 -0.22 10.22 8.50
C CYS A 36 -1.01 11.49 8.82
N VAL A 37 -0.86 11.98 10.05
CA VAL A 37 -1.57 13.15 10.56
C VAL A 37 -0.60 14.31 10.70
N GLY A 38 -0.93 15.42 10.08
CA GLY A 38 -0.30 16.72 10.27
C GLY A 38 -1.27 17.72 10.87
N LYS A 39 -0.74 18.85 11.28
CA LYS A 39 -1.53 19.97 11.79
C LYS A 39 -1.04 21.26 11.15
N LEU A 40 -1.95 22.02 10.56
CA LEU A 40 -1.64 23.30 9.95
C LEU A 40 -1.50 24.39 11.01
N GLU A 41 -0.92 25.54 10.65
CA GLU A 41 -0.67 26.66 11.57
C GLU A 41 -1.93 27.16 12.29
N ASP A 42 -3.08 27.10 11.61
CA ASP A 42 -4.39 27.46 12.15
C ASP A 42 -4.99 26.36 13.06
N GLY A 43 -4.29 25.25 13.26
CA GLY A 43 -4.71 24.14 14.12
C GLY A 43 -5.57 23.08 13.45
N ILE A 44 -5.88 23.21 12.15
CA ILE A 44 -6.67 22.22 11.41
C ILE A 44 -5.84 20.96 11.17
N CYS A 45 -6.41 19.79 11.50
CA CYS A 45 -5.79 18.50 11.22
C CYS A 45 -5.90 18.16 9.73
N VAL A 46 -4.82 17.60 9.18
CA VAL A 46 -4.78 17.07 7.82
C VAL A 46 -4.32 15.61 7.84
N PHE A 47 -5.08 14.75 7.17
CA PHE A 47 -4.71 13.36 6.92
C PHE A 47 -4.01 13.27 5.56
N VAL A 48 -2.76 12.88 5.57
CA VAL A 48 -1.96 12.76 4.35
C VAL A 48 -1.90 11.30 3.92
N GLU A 49 -2.35 11.02 2.71
CA GLU A 49 -2.30 9.71 2.06
C GLU A 49 -1.08 9.59 1.15
N GLY A 50 -0.50 8.41 1.08
CA GLY A 50 0.70 8.10 0.30
C GLY A 50 1.74 7.37 1.14
N THR A 51 3.00 7.43 0.70
CA THR A 51 4.15 6.81 1.38
C THR A 51 4.80 7.75 2.40
N ALA A 52 3.97 8.50 3.14
CA ALA A 52 4.43 9.40 4.20
C ALA A 52 4.76 8.62 5.48
N ALA A 53 5.63 9.20 6.32
CA ALA A 53 6.03 8.69 7.62
C ALA A 53 5.87 9.75 8.70
N VAL A 54 5.66 9.33 9.94
CA VAL A 54 5.72 10.23 11.11
C VAL A 54 7.12 10.84 11.22
N GLY A 55 7.19 12.15 11.38
CA GLY A 55 8.43 12.93 11.40
C GLY A 55 8.85 13.47 10.03
N ASP A 56 8.15 13.11 8.94
CA ASP A 56 8.35 13.77 7.65
C ASP A 56 7.79 15.21 7.70
N THR A 57 8.45 16.14 7.03
CA THR A 57 7.83 17.38 6.57
C THR A 57 7.47 17.20 5.11
N VAL A 58 6.20 17.44 4.77
CA VAL A 58 5.67 17.11 3.45
C VAL A 58 4.95 18.28 2.80
N ARG A 59 4.96 18.28 1.46
CA ARG A 59 4.04 19.06 0.62
C ARG A 59 2.97 18.13 0.10
N ALA A 60 1.69 18.47 0.33
CA ALA A 60 0.55 17.65 -0.02
C ALA A 60 -0.55 18.47 -0.68
N GLU A 61 -1.32 17.87 -1.58
CA GLU A 61 -2.45 18.49 -2.28
C GLU A 61 -3.77 18.07 -1.63
N ILE A 62 -4.56 19.04 -1.20
CA ILE A 62 -5.88 18.78 -0.64
C ILE A 62 -6.81 18.27 -1.74
N TYR A 63 -7.35 17.07 -1.56
CA TYR A 63 -8.36 16.54 -2.48
C TYR A 63 -9.76 16.42 -1.84
N LYS A 64 -9.84 16.50 -0.50
CA LYS A 64 -11.11 16.44 0.22
C LYS A 64 -11.09 17.34 1.45
N THR A 65 -12.12 18.16 1.60
CA THR A 65 -12.36 19.01 2.77
C THR A 65 -13.53 18.46 3.57
N LYS A 66 -13.40 18.41 4.88
CA LYS A 66 -14.44 18.02 5.84
C LYS A 66 -14.59 19.11 6.89
N LYS A 67 -15.69 19.10 7.65
CA LYS A 67 -16.00 20.14 8.64
C LYS A 67 -14.91 20.36 9.70
N ARG A 68 -14.12 19.30 10.03
CA ARG A 68 -13.13 19.34 11.13
C ARG A 68 -11.72 18.94 10.70
N TYR A 69 -11.52 18.50 9.47
CA TYR A 69 -10.23 18.05 8.98
C TYR A 69 -10.14 18.10 7.45
N LEU A 70 -8.93 18.01 6.97
CA LEU A 70 -8.62 17.91 5.54
C LEU A 70 -8.09 16.52 5.21
N VAL A 71 -8.21 16.11 3.94
CA VAL A 71 -7.51 14.95 3.42
C VAL A 71 -6.71 15.38 2.20
N ALA A 72 -5.43 15.05 2.21
CA ALA A 72 -4.49 15.45 1.18
C ALA A 72 -3.69 14.27 0.65
N SER A 73 -3.28 14.35 -0.61
CA SER A 73 -2.38 13.39 -1.25
C SER A 73 -0.95 13.90 -1.16
N LEU A 74 -0.03 13.07 -0.70
CA LEU A 74 1.41 13.37 -0.68
C LEU A 74 1.88 13.70 -2.11
N LYS A 75 2.60 14.81 -2.26
CA LYS A 75 3.25 15.19 -3.52
C LYS A 75 4.77 15.15 -3.40
N GLU A 76 5.29 15.62 -2.28
CA GLU A 76 6.72 15.74 -2.07
C GLU A 76 7.05 15.60 -0.59
N ILE A 77 8.19 14.98 -0.28
CA ILE A 77 8.76 14.96 1.06
C ILE A 77 9.87 16.00 1.10
N LEU A 78 9.65 17.06 1.86
CA LEU A 78 10.59 18.19 1.98
C LEU A 78 11.73 17.85 2.95
N LYS A 79 11.41 17.07 4.00
CA LYS A 79 12.38 16.58 4.98
C LYS A 79 12.00 15.16 5.38
N PHE A 80 12.94 14.24 5.25
CA PHE A 80 12.76 12.85 5.62
C PHE A 80 12.88 12.65 7.14
N SER A 81 12.01 11.81 7.68
CA SER A 81 12.08 11.29 9.04
C SER A 81 13.24 10.30 9.18
N ASP A 82 13.86 10.26 10.36
CA ASP A 82 14.87 9.27 10.78
C ASP A 82 14.29 7.85 10.99
N ARG A 83 12.96 7.73 10.99
CA ARG A 83 12.23 6.45 11.11
C ARG A 83 12.07 5.72 9.78
N ARG A 84 12.62 6.28 8.73
CA ARG A 84 12.55 5.70 7.39
C ARG A 84 13.67 4.72 7.12
N THR A 85 13.36 3.74 6.29
CA THR A 85 14.35 2.86 5.65
C THR A 85 14.10 2.81 4.14
N ALA A 86 15.10 2.40 3.37
CA ALA A 86 14.92 2.17 1.94
C ALA A 86 14.04 0.94 1.71
N PRO A 87 12.94 1.05 0.95
CA PRO A 87 12.12 -0.12 0.61
C PRO A 87 12.95 -1.15 -0.17
N ARG A 88 12.85 -2.41 0.21
CA ARG A 88 13.50 -3.51 -0.53
C ARG A 88 12.86 -3.73 -1.90
N CYS A 89 11.53 -3.69 -1.95
CA CYS A 89 10.76 -3.98 -3.15
C CYS A 89 10.79 -2.80 -4.14
N LYS A 90 11.24 -3.04 -5.38
CA LYS A 90 11.24 -2.03 -6.45
C LYS A 90 9.85 -1.53 -6.86
N TYR A 91 8.81 -2.29 -6.54
CA TYR A 91 7.41 -1.92 -6.81
C TYR A 91 6.73 -1.20 -5.64
N PHE A 92 7.45 -0.94 -4.55
CA PHE A 92 6.88 -0.21 -3.42
C PHE A 92 6.43 1.20 -3.84
N GLY A 93 5.25 1.60 -3.38
CA GLY A 93 4.62 2.86 -3.77
C GLY A 93 3.76 2.77 -5.05
N LEU A 94 4.06 1.81 -5.95
CA LEU A 94 3.23 1.51 -7.13
C LEU A 94 2.25 0.38 -6.83
N CYS A 95 2.75 -0.74 -6.28
CA CYS A 95 1.95 -1.89 -5.91
C CYS A 95 1.08 -1.60 -4.68
N GLY A 96 -0.21 -1.97 -4.76
CA GLY A 96 -1.16 -1.83 -3.66
C GLY A 96 -0.93 -2.77 -2.46
N GLY A 97 -0.04 -3.76 -2.59
CA GLY A 97 0.13 -4.83 -1.60
C GLY A 97 0.83 -4.41 -0.30
N CYS A 98 1.86 -3.56 -0.37
CA CYS A 98 2.65 -3.12 0.77
C CYS A 98 2.39 -1.65 1.10
N LYS A 99 2.35 -1.34 2.41
CA LYS A 99 2.07 0.03 2.87
C LYS A 99 3.23 0.67 3.64
N TRP A 100 4.12 -0.12 4.25
CA TRP A 100 5.09 0.37 5.22
C TRP A 100 6.53 -0.07 4.99
N GLN A 101 6.90 -0.56 3.80
CA GLN A 101 8.30 -0.93 3.54
C GLN A 101 9.30 0.23 3.65
N HIS A 102 8.81 1.46 3.65
CA HIS A 102 9.60 2.67 3.85
C HIS A 102 9.82 3.03 5.33
N LEU A 103 9.28 2.26 6.27
CA LEU A 103 9.46 2.42 7.70
C LEU A 103 10.37 1.33 8.25
N ASP A 104 11.23 1.67 9.19
CA ASP A 104 11.98 0.68 9.95
C ASP A 104 11.02 -0.31 10.60
N TYR A 105 11.44 -1.57 10.71
CA TYR A 105 10.55 -2.62 11.22
C TYR A 105 10.13 -2.38 12.67
N SER A 106 11.03 -1.84 13.50
CA SER A 106 10.71 -1.41 14.87
C SER A 106 9.61 -0.35 14.89
N GLU A 107 9.63 0.61 13.97
CA GLU A 107 8.60 1.62 13.84
C GLU A 107 7.27 1.02 13.37
N GLN A 108 7.30 0.03 12.46
CA GLN A 108 6.09 -0.69 12.07
C GLN A 108 5.43 -1.39 13.26
N LEU A 109 6.21 -2.01 14.15
CA LEU A 109 5.70 -2.64 15.37
C LEU A 109 5.11 -1.61 16.33
N ARG A 110 5.80 -0.48 16.52
CA ARG A 110 5.33 0.63 17.34
C ARG A 110 3.98 1.18 16.85
N VAL A 111 3.85 1.40 15.54
CA VAL A 111 2.61 1.90 14.93
C VAL A 111 1.47 0.89 15.09
N LYS A 112 1.73 -0.41 14.89
CA LYS A 112 0.71 -1.46 15.09
C LYS A 112 0.20 -1.49 16.53
N ARG A 113 1.12 -1.44 17.51
CA ARG A 113 0.74 -1.37 18.92
C ARG A 113 -0.11 -0.14 19.22
N LYS A 114 0.31 1.03 18.69
CA LYS A 114 -0.44 2.28 18.85
C LYS A 114 -1.86 2.16 18.28
N GLN A 115 -2.02 1.59 17.09
CA GLN A 115 -3.35 1.41 16.50
C GLN A 115 -4.30 0.57 17.37
N VAL A 116 -3.77 -0.45 18.05
CA VAL A 116 -4.55 -1.25 19.00
C VAL A 116 -4.94 -0.42 20.23
N LEU A 117 -3.99 0.31 20.80
CA LEU A 117 -4.25 1.23 21.93
C LEU A 117 -5.31 2.25 21.57
N ASP A 118 -5.14 2.98 20.47
CA ASP A 118 -6.10 3.99 19.99
C ASP A 118 -7.51 3.40 19.79
N ALA A 119 -7.60 2.17 19.26
CA ALA A 119 -8.87 1.49 19.09
C ALA A 119 -9.55 1.14 20.44
N LEU A 120 -8.78 0.66 21.40
CA LEU A 120 -9.30 0.35 22.74
C LEU A 120 -9.77 1.62 23.46
N GLU A 121 -8.98 2.68 23.42
CA GLU A 121 -9.31 3.96 24.08
C GLU A 121 -10.49 4.67 23.41
N HIS A 122 -10.41 4.89 22.08
CA HIS A 122 -11.34 5.79 21.40
C HIS A 122 -12.60 5.09 20.87
N LEU A 123 -12.53 3.80 20.53
CA LEU A 123 -13.68 3.02 20.07
C LEU A 123 -14.23 2.13 21.17
N GLY A 124 -13.35 1.50 21.96
CA GLY A 124 -13.73 0.63 23.06
C GLY A 124 -14.13 1.36 24.33
N GLY A 125 -13.70 2.62 24.50
CA GLY A 125 -13.96 3.41 25.69
C GLY A 125 -13.24 2.90 26.96
N PHE A 126 -12.17 2.11 26.78
CA PHE A 126 -11.36 1.66 27.91
C PHE A 126 -10.49 2.80 28.42
N GLU A 127 -10.53 3.02 29.74
CA GLU A 127 -9.60 3.94 30.41
C GLU A 127 -8.27 3.20 30.61
N THR A 128 -7.15 3.79 30.13
CA THR A 128 -5.78 3.26 30.31
C THR A 128 -5.61 1.76 29.98
N PRO A 129 -5.94 1.30 28.75
CA PRO A 129 -5.77 -0.11 28.40
C PRO A 129 -4.29 -0.51 28.38
N GLU A 130 -3.97 -1.65 28.94
CA GLU A 130 -2.63 -2.24 28.84
C GLU A 130 -2.53 -3.09 27.59
N VAL A 131 -1.59 -2.75 26.71
CA VAL A 131 -1.27 -3.51 25.51
C VAL A 131 0.23 -3.81 25.52
N ALA A 132 0.58 -5.09 25.51
CA ALA A 132 1.97 -5.52 25.42
C ALA A 132 2.61 -5.08 24.08
N ASP A 133 3.93 -5.13 24.00
CA ASP A 133 4.64 -4.89 22.75
C ASP A 133 4.29 -5.96 21.70
N CYS A 134 4.29 -5.58 20.44
CA CYS A 134 4.07 -6.52 19.37
C CYS A 134 5.20 -7.56 19.33
N ILE A 135 4.84 -8.83 19.25
CA ILE A 135 5.81 -9.90 19.02
C ILE A 135 6.36 -9.73 17.59
N PRO A 136 7.68 -9.53 17.42
CA PRO A 136 8.26 -9.39 16.10
C PRO A 136 8.24 -10.72 15.33
N ALA A 137 8.14 -10.63 14.00
CA ALA A 137 8.40 -11.79 13.15
C ALA A 137 9.92 -12.02 13.04
N GLU A 138 10.33 -13.28 13.01
CA GLU A 138 11.72 -13.65 12.75
C GLU A 138 12.13 -13.26 11.33
N GLU A 139 11.25 -13.56 10.35
CA GLU A 139 11.44 -13.20 8.95
C GLU A 139 10.41 -12.14 8.55
N ILE A 140 10.89 -10.98 8.11
CA ILE A 140 10.04 -9.85 7.67
C ILE A 140 9.77 -9.82 6.17
N PHE A 141 10.47 -10.68 5.40
CA PHE A 141 10.28 -10.93 3.97
C PHE A 141 10.16 -12.43 3.72
N GLY A 142 9.67 -12.83 2.55
CA GLY A 142 9.51 -14.24 2.20
C GLY A 142 8.46 -15.02 3.01
N TYR A 143 7.75 -14.36 3.92
CA TYR A 143 6.86 -15.01 4.90
C TYR A 143 5.48 -15.39 4.34
N ARG A 144 5.10 -14.91 3.17
CA ARG A 144 3.79 -15.23 2.60
C ARG A 144 3.75 -16.67 2.11
N ASN A 145 2.70 -17.36 2.50
CA ASN A 145 2.37 -18.70 2.02
C ASN A 145 1.26 -18.72 0.96
N LYS A 146 0.71 -17.56 0.62
CA LYS A 146 -0.25 -17.35 -0.45
C LYS A 146 0.02 -16.02 -1.17
N ILE A 147 0.04 -16.07 -2.49
CA ILE A 147 -0.07 -14.90 -3.37
C ILE A 147 -1.21 -15.13 -4.36
N ASP A 148 -1.88 -14.03 -4.73
CA ASP A 148 -3.04 -14.03 -5.61
C ASP A 148 -2.83 -12.85 -6.58
N MET A 149 -2.50 -13.17 -7.82
CA MET A 149 -2.16 -12.21 -8.87
C MET A 149 -3.19 -12.27 -9.98
N ASP A 150 -3.46 -11.13 -10.60
CA ASP A 150 -4.37 -11.01 -11.71
C ASP A 150 -3.63 -11.03 -13.05
N PHE A 151 -4.17 -11.78 -14.01
CA PHE A 151 -3.84 -11.59 -15.42
C PHE A 151 -4.65 -10.41 -15.98
N THR A 152 -4.01 -9.56 -16.76
CA THR A 152 -4.71 -8.47 -17.47
C THR A 152 -4.08 -8.21 -18.83
N ASP A 153 -4.93 -7.85 -19.79
CA ASP A 153 -4.56 -7.32 -21.11
C ASP A 153 -4.27 -5.80 -21.08
N ARG A 154 -4.23 -5.22 -19.87
CA ARG A 154 -4.04 -3.77 -19.64
C ARG A 154 -2.96 -3.56 -18.60
N ARG A 155 -1.70 -3.63 -19.03
CA ARG A 155 -0.56 -3.38 -18.13
C ARG A 155 -0.58 -1.93 -17.63
N TYR A 156 -0.31 -1.78 -16.33
CA TYR A 156 -0.08 -0.46 -15.72
C TYR A 156 1.30 0.04 -16.12
N LEU A 157 1.37 1.22 -16.73
CA LEU A 157 2.63 1.92 -17.04
C LEU A 157 3.10 2.72 -15.84
N THR A 158 4.38 2.62 -15.53
CA THR A 158 5.03 3.49 -14.56
C THR A 158 5.19 4.91 -15.12
N ALA A 159 5.50 5.89 -14.26
CA ALA A 159 5.73 7.26 -14.72
C ALA A 159 6.90 7.34 -15.74
N ASP A 160 7.92 6.51 -15.53
CA ASP A 160 9.09 6.46 -16.42
C ASP A 160 8.75 5.86 -17.80
N GLU A 161 7.78 4.95 -17.85
CA GLU A 161 7.35 4.30 -19.09
C GLU A 161 6.34 5.13 -19.90
N MET A 162 5.66 6.12 -19.30
CA MET A 162 4.59 6.87 -19.96
C MET A 162 5.05 7.64 -21.21
N ASN A 163 6.34 7.98 -21.30
CA ASN A 163 6.91 8.73 -22.41
C ASN A 163 7.75 7.85 -23.37
N ILE A 164 7.78 6.53 -23.13
CA ILE A 164 8.48 5.58 -23.98
C ILE A 164 7.53 5.08 -25.07
N PRO A 165 7.92 5.10 -26.36
CA PRO A 165 7.14 4.48 -27.42
C PRO A 165 6.86 3.00 -27.12
N GLU A 166 5.66 2.52 -27.45
CA GLU A 166 5.25 1.14 -27.15
C GLU A 166 6.26 0.09 -27.68
N ALA A 167 6.82 0.32 -28.85
CA ALA A 167 7.81 -0.58 -29.46
C ALA A 167 9.15 -0.68 -28.69
N GLU A 168 9.42 0.27 -27.79
CA GLU A 168 10.64 0.34 -26.99
C GLU A 168 10.41 -0.11 -25.53
N LEU A 169 9.16 -0.42 -25.16
CA LEU A 169 8.84 -0.92 -23.83
C LEU A 169 9.45 -2.30 -23.62
N SER A 170 10.04 -2.51 -22.46
CA SER A 170 10.65 -3.80 -22.05
C SER A 170 9.63 -4.93 -21.87
N LYS A 171 8.36 -4.58 -21.65
CA LYS A 171 7.24 -5.49 -21.42
C LYS A 171 6.04 -5.09 -22.28
N PRO A 172 5.24 -6.03 -22.80
CA PRO A 172 4.09 -5.74 -23.63
C PRO A 172 2.99 -5.03 -22.83
N LEU A 173 2.11 -4.28 -23.52
CA LEU A 173 0.97 -3.61 -22.91
C LEU A 173 -0.24 -4.51 -22.73
N ASP A 174 -0.36 -5.51 -23.59
CA ASP A 174 -1.48 -6.44 -23.71
C ASP A 174 -1.33 -7.70 -22.83
N PHE A 175 -0.32 -7.73 -21.96
CA PHE A 175 -0.12 -8.81 -21.00
C PHE A 175 0.55 -8.30 -19.73
N ALA A 176 -0.08 -8.58 -18.59
CA ALA A 176 0.56 -8.45 -17.29
C ALA A 176 0.05 -9.55 -16.34
N LEU A 177 0.94 -9.99 -15.45
CA LEU A 177 0.61 -10.84 -14.33
C LEU A 177 1.17 -10.20 -13.06
N GLY A 178 0.27 -9.76 -12.17
CA GLY A 178 0.71 -9.08 -10.96
C GLY A 178 -0.42 -8.49 -10.12
N PHE A 179 -0.14 -7.38 -9.46
CA PHE A 179 -1.07 -6.73 -8.54
C PHE A 179 -1.55 -5.39 -9.08
N HIS A 180 -2.76 -4.99 -8.69
CA HIS A 180 -3.31 -3.68 -9.05
C HIS A 180 -2.57 -2.54 -8.35
N ALA A 181 -2.42 -1.42 -9.07
CA ALA A 181 -2.02 -0.16 -8.47
C ALA A 181 -3.18 0.42 -7.62
N PRO A 182 -2.88 1.14 -6.53
CA PRO A 182 -3.92 1.78 -5.71
C PRO A 182 -4.85 2.67 -6.55
N GLY A 183 -6.15 2.45 -6.43
CA GLY A 183 -7.16 3.21 -7.16
C GLY A 183 -7.32 2.85 -8.65
N CYS A 184 -6.63 1.81 -9.14
CA CYS A 184 -6.70 1.38 -10.53
C CYS A 184 -7.09 -0.11 -10.64
N PRO A 185 -8.37 -0.48 -10.52
CA PRO A 185 -8.80 -1.88 -10.45
C PRO A 185 -8.76 -2.62 -11.81
N PHE A 186 -8.56 -1.91 -12.92
CA PHE A 186 -8.61 -2.49 -14.27
C PHE A 186 -7.24 -2.70 -14.91
N LYS A 187 -6.15 -2.32 -14.21
CA LYS A 187 -4.78 -2.48 -14.70
C LYS A 187 -3.94 -3.13 -13.62
N ALA A 188 -3.11 -4.09 -13.99
CA ALA A 188 -2.12 -4.65 -13.10
C ALA A 188 -0.70 -4.20 -13.46
N ILE A 189 0.11 -4.05 -12.44
CA ILE A 189 1.55 -3.89 -12.56
C ILE A 189 2.10 -5.28 -12.86
N ASP A 190 2.87 -5.43 -13.92
CA ASP A 190 3.52 -6.69 -14.23
C ASP A 190 4.72 -6.91 -13.32
N ILE A 191 4.56 -7.78 -12.33
CA ILE A 191 5.49 -7.97 -11.21
C ILE A 191 6.39 -9.18 -11.46
N ASP A 192 7.69 -8.96 -11.62
CA ASP A 192 8.67 -10.03 -11.81
C ASP A 192 8.97 -10.78 -10.53
N HIS A 193 9.00 -10.06 -9.40
CA HIS A 193 9.40 -10.59 -8.11
C HIS A 193 8.63 -9.90 -6.96
N CYS A 194 8.13 -10.66 -6.02
CA CYS A 194 7.50 -10.16 -4.81
C CYS A 194 8.34 -10.53 -3.59
N ASP A 195 8.96 -9.55 -2.94
CA ASP A 195 9.83 -9.79 -1.77
C ASP A 195 9.10 -10.38 -0.56
N LEU A 196 7.76 -10.36 -0.54
CA LEU A 196 6.98 -11.01 0.52
C LEU A 196 6.73 -12.49 0.26
N ALA A 197 6.85 -12.95 -0.99
CA ALA A 197 6.77 -14.35 -1.39
C ALA A 197 8.15 -15.00 -1.28
N SER A 198 8.17 -16.31 -1.11
CA SER A 198 9.44 -17.06 -1.18
C SER A 198 9.98 -17.12 -2.62
N GLU A 199 11.26 -17.44 -2.76
CA GLU A 199 11.90 -17.56 -4.08
C GLU A 199 11.22 -18.64 -4.93
N GLU A 200 10.78 -19.75 -4.33
CA GLU A 200 10.10 -20.83 -5.03
C GLU A 200 8.72 -20.37 -5.55
N MET A 201 8.00 -19.55 -4.78
CA MET A 201 6.74 -18.97 -5.22
C MET A 201 6.97 -17.98 -6.38
N ASN A 202 8.01 -17.15 -6.32
CA ASN A 202 8.39 -16.27 -7.42
C ASN A 202 8.76 -17.05 -8.68
N LEU A 203 9.52 -18.15 -8.53
CA LEU A 203 9.85 -19.05 -9.63
C LEU A 203 8.61 -19.71 -10.24
N ALA A 204 7.64 -20.13 -9.43
CA ALA A 204 6.37 -20.66 -9.90
C ALA A 204 5.59 -19.64 -10.72
N VAL A 205 5.50 -18.38 -10.25
CA VAL A 205 4.84 -17.28 -10.97
C VAL A 205 5.50 -17.05 -12.33
N GLU A 206 6.84 -16.98 -12.37
CA GLU A 206 7.57 -16.73 -13.62
C GLU A 206 7.43 -17.90 -14.61
N THR A 207 7.41 -19.13 -14.09
CA THR A 207 7.20 -20.32 -14.93
C THR A 207 5.82 -20.30 -15.58
N VAL A 208 4.77 -19.97 -14.82
CA VAL A 208 3.40 -19.85 -15.34
C VAL A 208 3.31 -18.68 -16.32
N ARG A 209 3.89 -17.52 -16.00
CA ARG A 209 3.94 -16.35 -16.89
C ARG A 209 4.48 -16.73 -18.26
N ARG A 210 5.66 -17.34 -18.29
CA ARG A 210 6.34 -17.75 -19.51
C ARG A 210 5.49 -18.77 -20.30
N PHE A 211 4.98 -19.79 -19.63
CA PHE A 211 4.10 -20.79 -20.25
C PHE A 211 2.88 -20.17 -20.92
N CYS A 212 2.19 -19.26 -20.23
CA CYS A 212 0.98 -18.61 -20.74
C CYS A 212 1.28 -17.72 -21.95
N ARG A 213 2.39 -16.98 -21.91
CA ARG A 213 2.84 -16.13 -23.02
C ARG A 213 3.26 -16.92 -24.23
N ASP A 214 4.08 -17.97 -24.06
CA ASP A 214 4.58 -18.80 -25.15
C ASP A 214 3.43 -19.49 -25.89
N ARG A 215 2.36 -19.84 -25.16
CA ARG A 215 1.15 -20.45 -25.72
C ARG A 215 0.09 -19.47 -26.14
N LYS A 216 0.33 -18.17 -25.97
CA LYS A 216 -0.60 -17.09 -26.33
C LYS A 216 -2.00 -17.34 -25.77
N LEU A 217 -2.09 -17.80 -24.51
CA LEU A 217 -3.35 -18.05 -23.87
C LEU A 217 -4.11 -16.73 -23.67
N SER A 218 -5.41 -16.74 -24.00
CA SER A 218 -6.25 -15.55 -23.90
C SER A 218 -6.46 -15.11 -22.47
N ILE A 219 -6.44 -13.80 -22.23
CA ILE A 219 -6.74 -13.21 -20.92
C ILE A 219 -8.25 -12.99 -20.81
N TYR A 220 -8.83 -13.34 -19.67
CA TYR A 220 -10.25 -13.16 -19.39
C TYR A 220 -10.60 -11.67 -19.27
N SER A 221 -11.54 -11.23 -20.07
CA SER A 221 -12.10 -9.89 -20.01
C SER A 221 -13.34 -9.85 -19.15
N THR A 222 -13.37 -9.01 -18.14
CA THR A 222 -14.56 -8.76 -17.31
C THR A 222 -15.69 -8.02 -18.05
N PHE A 223 -15.41 -7.48 -19.24
CA PHE A 223 -16.39 -6.77 -20.06
C PHE A 223 -17.11 -7.70 -21.06
N THR A 224 -16.34 -8.57 -21.73
CA THR A 224 -16.90 -9.51 -22.71
C THR A 224 -17.26 -10.86 -22.10
N HIS A 225 -16.74 -11.16 -20.91
CA HIS A 225 -16.84 -12.47 -20.24
C HIS A 225 -16.20 -13.61 -21.04
N GLU A 226 -15.22 -13.29 -21.88
CA GLU A 226 -14.46 -14.24 -22.70
C GLU A 226 -13.00 -14.25 -22.29
N GLY A 227 -12.30 -15.37 -22.53
CA GLY A 227 -10.89 -15.57 -22.21
C GLY A 227 -10.68 -16.68 -21.21
N PHE A 228 -9.43 -17.10 -21.06
CA PHE A 228 -9.03 -18.25 -20.25
C PHE A 228 -8.34 -17.84 -18.94
N LEU A 229 -7.31 -16.98 -19.01
CA LEU A 229 -6.51 -16.58 -17.87
C LEU A 229 -7.19 -15.48 -17.07
N ARG A 230 -7.43 -15.70 -15.78
CA ARG A 230 -8.04 -14.70 -14.91
C ARG A 230 -7.16 -14.38 -13.72
N ASN A 231 -6.87 -15.35 -12.87
CA ASN A 231 -6.07 -15.17 -11.67
C ASN A 231 -5.04 -16.28 -11.56
N LEU A 232 -3.89 -15.99 -10.97
CA LEU A 232 -2.92 -16.98 -10.54
C LEU A 232 -2.84 -16.96 -9.01
N VAL A 233 -3.27 -18.04 -8.39
CA VAL A 233 -3.12 -18.26 -6.96
C VAL A 233 -2.01 -19.27 -6.73
N VAL A 234 -0.96 -18.84 -6.02
CA VAL A 234 0.12 -19.73 -5.59
C VAL A 234 0.03 -19.89 -4.08
N ARG A 235 -0.03 -21.11 -3.61
CA ARG A 235 0.00 -21.45 -2.19
C ARG A 235 1.19 -22.37 -1.89
N ARG A 236 1.82 -22.15 -0.74
CA ARG A 236 2.93 -22.93 -0.22
C ARG A 236 2.57 -23.48 1.16
N GLY A 237 2.66 -24.77 1.35
CA GLY A 237 2.60 -25.43 2.65
C GLY A 237 3.99 -25.51 3.27
N GLU A 238 4.16 -25.00 4.49
CA GLU A 238 5.45 -25.03 5.19
C GLU A 238 5.49 -25.99 6.37
N ARG A 239 4.32 -26.26 6.97
CA ARG A 239 4.20 -27.08 8.18
C ARG A 239 3.01 -28.01 8.03
N THR A 240 3.20 -29.12 7.34
CA THR A 240 2.14 -30.12 7.14
C THR A 240 2.02 -31.14 8.30
N GLY A 241 2.63 -30.87 9.45
CA GLY A 241 2.45 -31.63 10.70
C GLY A 241 3.22 -32.94 10.80
N GLU A 242 3.54 -33.61 9.69
CA GLU A 242 4.20 -34.90 9.69
C GLU A 242 5.59 -34.94 9.06
N LEU A 243 6.01 -33.84 8.38
CA LEU A 243 7.20 -33.87 7.55
C LEU A 243 8.09 -32.65 7.74
N ILE A 244 8.84 -32.65 8.83
CA ILE A 244 9.99 -31.74 9.05
C ILE A 244 11.05 -31.86 7.92
N GLN A 245 10.92 -32.83 7.01
CA GLN A 245 11.87 -33.12 5.94
C GLN A 245 11.29 -33.15 4.52
N ALA A 246 9.98 -32.88 4.33
CA ALA A 246 9.42 -32.81 2.99
C ALA A 246 9.65 -31.45 2.37
N PRO A 247 9.89 -31.36 1.05
CA PRO A 247 9.90 -30.10 0.35
C PRO A 247 8.52 -29.43 0.47
N PRO A 248 8.45 -28.10 0.45
CA PRO A 248 7.18 -27.38 0.54
C PRO A 248 6.24 -27.80 -0.59
N GLU A 249 4.98 -27.99 -0.26
CA GLU A 249 3.95 -28.29 -1.25
C GLU A 249 3.39 -27.01 -1.86
N PHE A 250 3.11 -27.05 -3.15
CA PHE A 250 2.55 -25.93 -3.91
C PHE A 250 1.20 -26.32 -4.50
N MET A 251 0.27 -25.37 -4.44
CA MET A 251 -0.97 -25.40 -5.19
C MET A 251 -1.00 -24.21 -6.15
N LEU A 252 -1.20 -24.47 -7.44
CA LEU A 252 -1.41 -23.48 -8.48
C LEU A 252 -2.87 -23.56 -8.94
N VAL A 253 -3.55 -22.43 -9.01
CA VAL A 253 -4.89 -22.30 -9.57
C VAL A 253 -4.84 -21.16 -10.58
N ILE A 254 -5.28 -21.46 -11.80
CA ILE A 254 -5.27 -20.52 -12.93
C ILE A 254 -6.71 -20.22 -13.34
#